data_0a34e002da4f42a028a6a342a283e45e
#
_entry.id   0a34e002da4f42a028a6a342a283e45e
#
_cell.length_a   1.000
_cell.length_b   1.000
_cell.length_c   1.000
_cell.angle_alpha   90.00
_cell.angle_beta   90.00
_cell.angle_gamma   90.00
#
_symmetry.space_group_name_H-M   'P 1'
#
loop_
_entity.id
_entity.type
_entity.pdbx_description
1 polymer ?
#
loop_
_entity_poly.entity_id
_entity_poly.type
_entity_poly.pdbx_seq_one_letter_code
_entity_poly.pdbx_strand_id
1 'polypeptide(L)'
;MKRTFALMALLALFGLQHTVSAAIIKKVAPTFWWADMKNPELQVLLYGDNISSSDVSISSKDILLKDVVKQENPNYLILYMDLSEATPQTFHITLKQGKKQTVVPYEIKQRKADASNVEGFNSGDVLYLIMPDRFANGNPSNDVVPEMLEAKVDRNDPFARHGGDLAGIENNLDYLSNLGVTAIWLNPIQENDMKEGSYHAIAHYRLLSSRPQIR
;
A
#
# COMPACT_ATOMS: atom_id res chain seq x y z
N MET A 1 65.61 3.77 -8.68
CA MET A 1 64.50 4.71 -8.50
C MET A 1 63.41 4.69 -9.58
N LYS A 2 63.47 3.92 -10.67
CA LYS A 2 62.46 3.86 -11.72
C LYS A 2 61.45 2.68 -11.60
N ARG A 3 61.65 1.72 -10.69
CA ARG A 3 60.80 0.55 -10.49
C ARG A 3 59.73 0.72 -9.41
N THR A 4 59.89 1.68 -8.49
CA THR A 4 58.94 1.96 -7.40
C THR A 4 57.75 2.83 -7.82
N PHE A 5 57.90 3.63 -8.88
CA PHE A 5 56.79 4.46 -9.38
C PHE A 5 55.72 3.67 -10.19
N ALA A 6 56.12 2.57 -10.83
CA ALA A 6 55.22 1.72 -11.61
C ALA A 6 54.26 0.91 -10.71
N LEU A 7 54.66 0.57 -9.48
CA LEU A 7 53.85 -0.22 -8.56
C LEU A 7 52.78 0.62 -7.87
N MET A 8 53.06 1.93 -7.63
CA MET A 8 52.08 2.86 -7.04
C MET A 8 50.98 3.28 -8.04
N ALA A 9 51.28 3.34 -9.34
CA ALA A 9 50.29 3.65 -10.36
C ALA A 9 49.29 2.49 -10.60
N LEU A 10 49.69 1.24 -10.35
CA LEU A 10 48.85 0.06 -10.50
C LEU A 10 47.85 -0.10 -9.32
N LEU A 11 48.20 0.39 -8.12
CA LEU A 11 47.35 0.36 -6.92
C LEU A 11 46.27 1.45 -6.94
N ALA A 12 46.47 2.54 -7.68
CA ALA A 12 45.47 3.62 -7.80
C ALA A 12 44.30 3.28 -8.78
N LEU A 13 44.44 2.24 -9.61
CA LEU A 13 43.40 1.81 -10.55
C LEU A 13 42.40 0.79 -9.97
N PHE A 14 42.63 0.28 -8.76
CA PHE A 14 41.74 -0.69 -8.09
C PHE A 14 40.76 -0.07 -7.10
N GLY A 15 40.68 1.26 -6.99
CA GLY A 15 40.02 1.98 -5.91
C GLY A 15 38.60 2.48 -6.18
N LEU A 16 37.97 2.25 -7.34
CA LEU A 16 36.59 2.70 -7.61
C LEU A 16 35.71 1.58 -8.10
N GLN A 17 35.55 0.56 -7.30
CA GLN A 17 34.35 -0.27 -7.41
C GLN A 17 33.19 0.49 -6.75
N HIS A 18 32.52 1.36 -7.51
CA HIS A 18 31.20 1.83 -7.14
C HIS A 18 30.32 0.60 -7.04
N THR A 19 29.99 0.19 -5.81
CA THR A 19 28.95 -0.78 -5.55
C THR A 19 27.63 -0.16 -6.00
N VAL A 20 27.26 -0.52 -7.20
CA VAL A 20 26.06 -0.05 -7.84
C VAL A 20 24.91 -0.87 -7.24
N SER A 21 24.27 -0.36 -6.18
CA SER A 21 23.08 -0.97 -5.58
C SER A 21 21.92 -1.00 -6.59
N ALA A 22 21.17 -2.10 -6.66
CA ALA A 22 19.92 -2.16 -7.42
C ALA A 22 18.90 -1.18 -6.83
N ALA A 23 17.97 -0.67 -7.63
CA ALA A 23 16.89 0.17 -7.14
C ALA A 23 16.05 -0.59 -6.11
N ILE A 24 15.77 0.02 -4.97
CA ILE A 24 14.94 -0.60 -3.93
C ILE A 24 13.50 -0.17 -4.17
N ILE A 25 12.64 -1.13 -4.53
CA ILE A 25 11.20 -0.90 -4.59
C ILE A 25 10.62 -1.06 -3.19
N LYS A 26 10.02 0.00 -2.69
CA LYS A 26 9.43 0.08 -1.34
C LYS A 26 7.93 -0.21 -1.34
N LYS A 27 7.25 0.11 -2.44
CA LYS A 27 5.80 -0.05 -2.57
C LYS A 27 5.39 -0.27 -4.01
N VAL A 28 4.39 -1.13 -4.18
CA VAL A 28 3.63 -1.34 -5.41
C VAL A 28 2.15 -1.15 -5.07
N ALA A 29 1.44 -0.32 -5.81
CA ALA A 29 0.03 -0.04 -5.56
C ALA A 29 -0.77 0.04 -6.88
N PRO A 30 -1.84 -0.76 -7.02
CA PRO A 30 -2.28 -1.81 -6.11
C PRO A 30 -1.28 -2.96 -6.03
N THR A 31 -1.33 -3.78 -4.96
CA THR A 31 -0.38 -4.88 -4.74
C THR A 31 -0.63 -6.09 -5.63
N PHE A 32 -1.84 -6.22 -6.16
CA PHE A 32 -2.29 -7.23 -7.12
C PHE A 32 -3.54 -6.71 -7.84
N TRP A 33 -3.99 -7.39 -8.88
CA TRP A 33 -5.24 -7.08 -9.57
C TRP A 33 -5.98 -8.35 -9.97
N TRP A 34 -7.08 -8.22 -10.71
CA TRP A 34 -7.89 -9.34 -11.19
C TRP A 34 -7.99 -9.33 -12.70
N ALA A 35 -8.01 -10.53 -13.30
CA ALA A 35 -8.46 -10.73 -14.68
C ALA A 35 -9.96 -10.46 -14.81
N ASP A 36 -10.44 -10.35 -16.03
CA ASP A 36 -11.86 -10.22 -16.37
C ASP A 36 -12.58 -9.02 -15.73
N MET A 37 -11.84 -7.93 -15.45
CA MET A 37 -12.44 -6.69 -15.00
C MET A 37 -13.12 -5.99 -16.18
N LYS A 38 -14.30 -5.38 -15.93
CA LYS A 38 -15.06 -4.62 -16.96
C LYS A 38 -14.22 -3.49 -17.58
N ASN A 39 -13.40 -2.82 -16.80
CA ASN A 39 -12.36 -1.93 -17.30
C ASN A 39 -11.03 -2.69 -17.30
N PRO A 40 -10.45 -2.99 -18.46
CA PRO A 40 -9.20 -3.71 -18.56
C PRO A 40 -7.97 -2.82 -18.30
N GLU A 41 -8.13 -1.52 -18.21
CA GLU A 41 -7.00 -0.61 -17.95
C GLU A 41 -6.59 -0.65 -16.47
N LEU A 42 -5.31 -0.95 -16.23
CA LEU A 42 -4.71 -0.97 -14.90
C LEU A 42 -3.58 0.06 -14.82
N GLN A 43 -3.63 0.87 -13.77
CA GLN A 43 -2.54 1.74 -13.38
C GLN A 43 -1.82 1.15 -12.17
N VAL A 44 -0.51 0.98 -12.26
CA VAL A 44 0.34 0.51 -11.15
C VAL A 44 1.35 1.58 -10.80
N LEU A 45 1.26 2.09 -9.58
CA LEU A 45 2.24 2.99 -8.99
C LEU A 45 3.38 2.17 -8.38
N LEU A 46 4.59 2.48 -8.78
CA LEU A 46 5.82 2.01 -8.13
C LEU A 46 6.45 3.16 -7.34
N TYR A 47 6.82 2.89 -6.11
CA TYR A 47 7.58 3.80 -5.25
C TYR A 47 8.88 3.13 -4.80
N GLY A 48 10.00 3.82 -4.99
CA GLY A 48 11.32 3.31 -4.63
C GLY A 48 12.41 4.36 -4.85
N ASP A 49 13.64 4.07 -4.47
CA ASP A 49 14.72 5.05 -4.49
C ASP A 49 15.22 5.30 -5.93
N ASN A 50 15.01 6.55 -6.42
CA ASN A 50 15.46 7.03 -7.74
C ASN A 50 15.04 6.14 -8.92
N ILE A 51 13.81 5.61 -8.90
CA ILE A 51 13.33 4.65 -9.91
C ILE A 51 12.84 5.30 -11.21
N SER A 52 12.56 6.61 -11.25
CA SER A 52 11.95 7.27 -12.41
C SER A 52 12.83 7.22 -13.69
N SER A 53 14.14 7.07 -13.52
CA SER A 53 15.07 6.94 -14.67
C SER A 53 15.14 5.54 -15.27
N SER A 54 14.40 4.57 -14.71
CA SER A 54 14.43 3.18 -15.18
C SER A 54 13.72 3.02 -16.52
N ASP A 55 14.26 2.12 -17.34
CA ASP A 55 13.50 1.49 -18.42
C ASP A 55 12.70 0.34 -17.85
N VAL A 56 11.42 0.26 -18.20
CA VAL A 56 10.50 -0.75 -17.65
C VAL A 56 10.08 -1.72 -18.73
N SER A 57 10.06 -3.00 -18.40
CA SER A 57 9.49 -4.07 -19.22
C SER A 57 8.71 -5.05 -18.35
N ILE A 58 7.81 -5.81 -18.96
CA ILE A 58 7.03 -6.87 -18.31
C ILE A 58 7.26 -8.21 -19.00
N SER A 59 7.14 -9.31 -18.25
CA SER A 59 7.41 -10.66 -18.77
C SER A 59 6.18 -11.33 -19.41
N SER A 60 4.97 -10.81 -19.17
CA SER A 60 3.74 -11.37 -19.74
C SER A 60 3.61 -11.03 -21.23
N LYS A 61 3.01 -11.95 -22.00
CA LYS A 61 2.64 -11.75 -23.41
C LYS A 61 1.16 -11.28 -23.54
N ASP A 62 0.35 -11.58 -22.56
CA ASP A 62 -1.09 -11.36 -22.54
C ASP A 62 -1.46 -10.04 -21.83
N ILE A 63 -0.45 -9.30 -21.39
CA ILE A 63 -0.59 -7.98 -20.77
C ILE A 63 0.22 -6.99 -21.58
N LEU A 64 -0.40 -5.93 -22.04
CA LEU A 64 0.28 -4.88 -22.79
C LEU A 64 0.69 -3.73 -21.87
N LEU A 65 1.99 -3.45 -21.77
CA LEU A 65 2.48 -2.23 -21.15
C LEU A 65 2.29 -1.07 -22.14
N LYS A 66 1.25 -0.24 -21.92
CA LYS A 66 0.87 0.86 -22.81
C LYS A 66 1.77 2.08 -22.65
N ASP A 67 2.08 2.42 -21.39
CA ASP A 67 2.87 3.62 -21.08
C ASP A 67 3.59 3.49 -19.73
N VAL A 68 4.69 4.24 -19.60
CA VAL A 68 5.49 4.38 -18.37
C VAL A 68 5.68 5.86 -18.08
N VAL A 69 4.85 6.39 -17.18
CA VAL A 69 4.90 7.81 -16.83
C VAL A 69 5.93 8.04 -15.73
N LYS A 70 6.97 8.78 -16.09
CA LYS A 70 8.03 9.23 -15.19
C LYS A 70 7.58 10.50 -14.48
N GLN A 71 7.58 10.50 -13.15
CA GLN A 71 7.18 11.65 -12.35
C GLN A 71 8.37 12.62 -12.17
N GLU A 72 8.08 13.89 -11.87
CA GLU A 72 9.11 14.88 -11.47
C GLU A 72 9.87 14.41 -10.23
N ASN A 73 9.13 13.80 -9.27
CA ASN A 73 9.77 13.15 -8.14
C ASN A 73 10.45 11.85 -8.60
N PRO A 74 11.79 11.73 -8.46
CA PRO A 74 12.55 10.59 -9.00
C PRO A 74 12.19 9.25 -8.37
N ASN A 75 11.42 9.23 -7.31
CA ASN A 75 11.08 8.02 -6.56
C ASN A 75 9.79 7.34 -7.05
N TYR A 76 9.12 7.87 -8.08
CA TYR A 76 7.84 7.35 -8.54
C TYR A 76 7.84 7.03 -10.04
N LEU A 77 7.15 5.94 -10.38
CA LEU A 77 6.77 5.56 -11.74
C LEU A 77 5.31 5.12 -11.73
N ILE A 78 4.57 5.47 -12.77
CA ILE A 78 3.21 4.97 -13.01
C ILE A 78 3.23 4.15 -14.30
N LEU A 79 2.80 2.89 -14.21
CA LEU A 79 2.66 1.99 -15.33
C LEU A 79 1.21 1.94 -15.77
N TYR A 80 0.95 2.11 -17.05
CA TYR A 80 -0.36 1.91 -17.65
C TYR A 80 -0.34 0.60 -18.41
N MET A 81 -1.20 -0.33 -18.03
CA MET A 81 -1.26 -1.66 -18.62
C MET A 81 -2.67 -1.96 -19.12
N ASP A 82 -2.75 -2.72 -20.22
CA ASP A 82 -4.00 -3.25 -20.75
C ASP A 82 -4.05 -4.75 -20.44
N LEU A 83 -5.14 -5.14 -19.77
CA LEU A 83 -5.40 -6.50 -19.32
C LEU A 83 -6.53 -7.18 -20.12
N SER A 84 -6.90 -6.67 -21.29
CA SER A 84 -8.00 -7.21 -22.10
C SER A 84 -7.88 -8.70 -22.37
N GLU A 85 -6.65 -9.19 -22.57
CA GLU A 85 -6.34 -10.59 -22.86
C GLU A 85 -5.71 -11.31 -21.66
N ALA A 86 -5.64 -10.62 -20.50
CA ALA A 86 -4.92 -11.13 -19.35
C ALA A 86 -5.65 -12.30 -18.68
N THR A 87 -4.95 -13.40 -18.52
CA THR A 87 -5.37 -14.55 -17.70
C THR A 87 -4.75 -14.47 -16.30
N PRO A 88 -5.32 -15.15 -15.28
CA PRO A 88 -4.74 -15.24 -13.95
C PRO A 88 -3.31 -15.79 -14.01
N GLN A 89 -2.36 -14.98 -13.55
CA GLN A 89 -0.93 -15.30 -13.61
C GLN A 89 -0.11 -14.43 -12.67
N THR A 90 1.11 -14.85 -12.38
CA THR A 90 2.15 -13.97 -11.84
C THR A 90 3.13 -13.64 -12.95
N PHE A 91 3.36 -12.35 -13.21
CA PHE A 91 4.36 -11.87 -14.13
C PHE A 91 5.37 -10.97 -13.42
N HIS A 92 6.44 -10.59 -14.09
CA HIS A 92 7.51 -9.79 -13.54
C HIS A 92 7.56 -8.43 -14.21
N ILE A 93 7.58 -7.39 -13.38
CA ILE A 93 7.90 -6.01 -13.79
C ILE A 93 9.40 -5.85 -13.59
N THR A 94 10.12 -5.54 -14.65
CA THR A 94 11.58 -5.39 -14.64
C THR A 94 11.91 -3.92 -14.83
N LEU A 95 12.63 -3.34 -13.86
CA LEU A 95 13.19 -1.99 -13.93
C LEU A 95 14.69 -2.09 -14.23
N LYS A 96 15.16 -1.43 -15.28
CA LYS A 96 16.57 -1.44 -15.70
C LYS A 96 17.15 -0.03 -15.68
N GLN A 97 18.28 0.12 -15.01
CA GLN A 97 19.06 1.37 -14.96
C GLN A 97 20.52 1.06 -15.32
N GLY A 98 20.89 1.26 -16.58
CA GLY A 98 22.20 0.88 -17.10
C GLY A 98 22.42 -0.63 -16.96
N LYS A 99 23.39 -1.03 -16.14
CA LYS A 99 23.70 -2.47 -15.88
C LYS A 99 22.89 -3.08 -14.73
N LYS A 100 22.12 -2.27 -14.00
CA LYS A 100 21.32 -2.72 -12.84
C LYS A 100 19.95 -3.15 -13.29
N GLN A 101 19.43 -4.17 -12.62
CA GLN A 101 18.09 -4.67 -12.85
C GLN A 101 17.41 -4.98 -11.51
N THR A 102 16.17 -4.54 -11.37
CA THR A 102 15.29 -4.90 -10.27
C THR A 102 14.06 -5.57 -10.84
N VAL A 103 13.68 -6.70 -10.27
CA VAL A 103 12.55 -7.51 -10.72
C VAL A 103 11.52 -7.56 -9.61
N VAL A 104 10.27 -7.20 -9.93
CA VAL A 104 9.15 -7.16 -9.01
C VAL A 104 8.09 -8.13 -9.51
N PRO A 105 7.72 -9.16 -8.75
CA PRO A 105 6.60 -10.03 -9.10
C PRO A 105 5.28 -9.27 -8.92
N TYR A 106 4.34 -9.47 -9.86
CA TYR A 106 3.01 -8.88 -9.81
C TYR A 106 1.96 -9.93 -10.17
N GLU A 107 0.89 -10.02 -9.37
CA GLU A 107 -0.12 -11.06 -9.48
C GLU A 107 -1.41 -10.53 -10.11
N ILE A 108 -1.90 -11.22 -11.14
CA ILE A 108 -3.26 -11.11 -11.64
C ILE A 108 -4.04 -12.33 -11.15
N LYS A 109 -5.04 -12.09 -10.31
CA LYS A 109 -5.86 -13.12 -9.69
C LYS A 109 -7.07 -13.48 -10.53
N GLN A 110 -7.58 -14.69 -10.34
CA GLN A 110 -8.89 -15.07 -10.85
C GLN A 110 -9.98 -14.27 -10.13
N ARG A 111 -10.84 -13.63 -10.90
CA ARG A 111 -12.07 -13.04 -10.37
C ARG A 111 -13.08 -14.13 -10.02
N LYS A 112 -13.76 -14.01 -8.88
CA LYS A 112 -14.85 -14.95 -8.53
C LYS A 112 -15.99 -14.81 -9.52
N ALA A 113 -16.59 -15.91 -9.92
CA ALA A 113 -17.67 -15.93 -10.93
C ALA A 113 -18.91 -15.13 -10.51
N ASP A 114 -19.18 -15.03 -9.22
CA ASP A 114 -20.29 -14.29 -8.62
C ASP A 114 -19.96 -12.83 -8.26
N ALA A 115 -18.73 -12.38 -8.48
CA ALA A 115 -18.30 -11.03 -8.11
C ALA A 115 -19.06 -9.90 -8.83
N SER A 116 -19.74 -10.19 -9.94
CA SER A 116 -20.61 -9.24 -10.65
C SER A 116 -22.01 -9.13 -10.06
N ASN A 117 -22.41 -10.06 -9.18
CA ASN A 117 -23.76 -10.16 -8.62
C ASN A 117 -23.85 -9.58 -7.20
N VAL A 118 -22.91 -8.71 -6.82
CA VAL A 118 -22.97 -8.01 -5.53
C VAL A 118 -24.14 -7.04 -5.57
N GLU A 119 -25.14 -7.31 -4.75
CA GLU A 119 -26.26 -6.38 -4.55
C GLU A 119 -25.79 -5.14 -3.80
N GLY A 120 -26.26 -3.97 -4.23
CA GLY A 120 -26.10 -2.72 -3.49
C GLY A 120 -27.11 -2.62 -2.36
N PHE A 121 -27.04 -1.55 -1.59
CA PHE A 121 -28.01 -1.26 -0.53
C PHE A 121 -29.41 -1.01 -1.09
N ASN A 122 -30.42 -1.44 -0.34
CA ASN A 122 -31.82 -1.23 -0.65
C ASN A 122 -32.61 -0.82 0.61
N SER A 123 -33.93 -0.60 0.48
CA SER A 123 -34.77 -0.14 1.58
C SER A 123 -34.96 -1.15 2.74
N GLY A 124 -34.55 -2.40 2.54
CA GLY A 124 -34.56 -3.43 3.57
C GLY A 124 -33.28 -3.45 4.42
N ASP A 125 -32.27 -2.65 4.05
CA ASP A 125 -31.00 -2.64 4.76
C ASP A 125 -31.02 -1.69 5.97
N VAL A 126 -30.33 -2.12 7.03
CA VAL A 126 -30.05 -1.34 8.22
C VAL A 126 -28.54 -1.04 8.27
N LEU A 127 -28.18 0.21 7.94
CA LEU A 127 -26.80 0.68 8.01
C LEU A 127 -26.52 1.23 9.41
N TYR A 128 -25.44 0.73 10.03
CA TYR A 128 -24.99 1.19 11.34
C TYR A 128 -23.64 1.90 11.21
N LEU A 129 -23.62 3.21 11.49
CA LEU A 129 -22.39 3.99 11.49
C LEU A 129 -21.60 3.70 12.76
N ILE A 130 -20.33 3.30 12.60
CA ILE A 130 -19.42 3.04 13.71
C ILE A 130 -18.22 3.98 13.63
N MET A 131 -17.94 4.65 14.74
CA MET A 131 -16.65 5.26 15.01
C MET A 131 -15.84 4.26 15.85
N PRO A 132 -14.82 3.57 15.27
CA PRO A 132 -14.15 2.44 15.95
C PRO A 132 -13.63 2.78 17.32
N ASP A 133 -12.96 3.92 17.46
CA ASP A 133 -12.40 4.39 18.74
C ASP A 133 -13.44 4.49 19.88
N ARG A 134 -14.72 4.75 19.53
CA ARG A 134 -15.81 4.93 20.50
C ARG A 134 -16.66 3.68 20.74
N PHE A 135 -16.49 2.65 19.93
CA PHE A 135 -17.38 1.49 19.95
C PHE A 135 -16.96 0.46 21.00
N ALA A 136 -15.84 -0.23 20.77
CA ALA A 136 -15.35 -1.24 21.68
C ALA A 136 -13.82 -1.42 21.51
N ASN A 137 -13.14 -1.70 22.61
CA ASN A 137 -11.72 -2.04 22.63
C ASN A 137 -11.56 -3.56 22.67
N GLY A 138 -11.03 -4.15 21.61
CA GLY A 138 -10.76 -5.58 21.53
C GLY A 138 -9.31 -5.94 21.86
N ASN A 139 -8.40 -4.98 21.78
CA ASN A 139 -6.99 -5.18 22.04
C ASN A 139 -6.32 -3.98 22.72
N PRO A 140 -6.31 -3.88 24.05
CA PRO A 140 -5.71 -2.76 24.76
C PRO A 140 -4.22 -2.52 24.49
N SER A 141 -3.51 -3.50 23.90
CA SER A 141 -2.08 -3.34 23.61
C SER A 141 -1.80 -2.40 22.42
N ASN A 142 -2.81 -2.07 21.61
CA ASN A 142 -2.70 -1.16 20.47
C ASN A 142 -3.29 0.24 20.73
N ASP A 143 -3.77 0.51 21.94
CA ASP A 143 -4.39 1.79 22.32
C ASP A 143 -3.45 2.97 22.07
N VAL A 144 -2.15 2.77 22.27
CA VAL A 144 -1.13 3.77 22.07
C VAL A 144 -0.12 3.31 21.02
N VAL A 145 0.08 4.12 20.00
CA VAL A 145 1.12 3.93 18.99
C VAL A 145 2.24 4.93 19.29
N PRO A 146 3.44 4.47 19.71
CA PRO A 146 4.50 5.35 20.23
C PRO A 146 4.96 6.45 19.27
N GLU A 147 4.83 6.22 17.96
CA GLU A 147 5.27 7.15 16.92
C GLU A 147 4.22 8.20 16.55
N MET A 148 3.01 8.13 17.12
CA MET A 148 1.93 9.08 16.87
C MET A 148 1.99 10.28 17.80
N LEU A 149 1.55 11.44 17.31
CA LEU A 149 1.50 12.69 18.05
C LEU A 149 0.55 12.63 19.24
N GLU A 150 -0.61 11.99 19.06
CA GLU A 150 -1.57 11.74 20.15
C GLU A 150 -1.27 10.37 20.78
N ALA A 151 -0.43 10.38 21.81
CA ALA A 151 0.02 9.19 22.53
C ALA A 151 -0.83 8.87 23.80
N LYS A 152 -1.96 9.55 24.00
CA LYS A 152 -2.77 9.41 25.21
C LYS A 152 -4.15 8.85 24.88
N VAL A 153 -4.60 7.91 25.72
CA VAL A 153 -5.99 7.43 25.77
C VAL A 153 -6.63 7.91 27.06
N ASP A 154 -7.77 8.58 26.96
CA ASP A 154 -8.52 9.06 28.13
C ASP A 154 -10.04 9.03 27.85
N ARG A 155 -10.70 8.03 28.40
CA ARG A 155 -12.14 7.83 28.20
C ARG A 155 -13.03 8.87 28.89
N ASN A 156 -12.48 9.67 29.80
CA ASN A 156 -13.20 10.75 30.46
C ASN A 156 -13.13 12.06 29.67
N ASP A 157 -12.20 12.18 28.74
CA ASP A 157 -12.08 13.32 27.85
C ASP A 157 -12.79 13.02 26.51
N PRO A 158 -13.88 13.72 26.16
CA PRO A 158 -14.61 13.49 24.91
C PRO A 158 -13.79 13.79 23.65
N PHE A 159 -12.71 14.54 23.78
CA PHE A 159 -11.82 14.89 22.65
C PHE A 159 -10.59 14.01 22.54
N ALA A 160 -10.26 13.21 23.57
CA ALA A 160 -9.17 12.25 23.52
C ALA A 160 -9.58 10.93 22.83
N ARG A 161 -8.60 10.11 22.51
CA ARG A 161 -8.83 8.72 22.06
C ARG A 161 -9.34 7.87 23.22
N HIS A 162 -10.23 6.90 22.91
CA HIS A 162 -10.81 5.98 23.87
C HIS A 162 -10.30 4.54 23.72
N GLY A 163 -9.55 4.24 22.64
CA GLY A 163 -8.88 2.96 22.44
C GLY A 163 -9.78 1.89 21.80
N GLY A 164 -10.96 2.23 21.28
CA GLY A 164 -11.74 1.28 20.48
C GLY A 164 -11.03 0.97 19.16
N ASP A 165 -11.19 -0.28 18.67
CA ASP A 165 -10.46 -0.82 17.52
C ASP A 165 -11.30 -1.76 16.65
N LEU A 166 -10.73 -2.26 15.55
CA LEU A 166 -11.41 -3.20 14.65
C LEU A 166 -11.66 -4.55 15.34
N ALA A 167 -10.76 -5.00 16.22
CA ALA A 167 -10.95 -6.22 16.98
C ALA A 167 -12.16 -6.11 17.92
N GLY A 168 -12.37 -4.93 18.51
CA GLY A 168 -13.57 -4.65 19.31
C GLY A 168 -14.87 -4.70 18.49
N ILE A 169 -14.83 -4.22 17.24
CA ILE A 169 -15.98 -4.34 16.32
C ILE A 169 -16.20 -5.81 15.97
N GLU A 170 -15.14 -6.54 15.57
CA GLU A 170 -15.20 -7.95 15.22
C GLU A 170 -15.80 -8.80 16.34
N ASN A 171 -15.38 -8.58 17.59
CA ASN A 171 -15.89 -9.27 18.77
C ASN A 171 -17.37 -8.98 19.04
N ASN A 172 -17.95 -7.96 18.44
CA ASN A 172 -19.36 -7.55 18.62
C ASN A 172 -20.22 -7.72 17.35
N LEU A 173 -19.75 -8.44 16.33
CA LEU A 173 -20.52 -8.64 15.09
C LEU A 173 -21.81 -9.41 15.35
N ASP A 174 -21.83 -10.40 16.21
CA ASP A 174 -23.03 -11.14 16.59
C ASP A 174 -24.07 -10.23 17.28
N TYR A 175 -23.62 -9.32 18.14
CA TYR A 175 -24.51 -8.32 18.75
C TYR A 175 -25.14 -7.42 17.68
N LEU A 176 -24.35 -6.92 16.72
CA LEU A 176 -24.84 -6.07 15.64
C LEU A 176 -25.81 -6.83 14.73
N SER A 177 -25.50 -8.08 14.39
CA SER A 177 -26.38 -8.95 13.61
C SER A 177 -27.72 -9.20 14.33
N ASN A 178 -27.70 -9.52 15.64
CA ASN A 178 -28.90 -9.72 16.44
C ASN A 178 -29.73 -8.44 16.61
N LEU A 179 -29.11 -7.26 16.52
CA LEU A 179 -29.78 -5.97 16.48
C LEU A 179 -30.49 -5.71 15.14
N GLY A 180 -30.23 -6.52 14.12
CA GLY A 180 -30.79 -6.38 12.78
C GLY A 180 -29.95 -5.53 11.83
N VAL A 181 -28.71 -5.22 12.18
CA VAL A 181 -27.78 -4.51 11.28
C VAL A 181 -27.39 -5.41 10.13
N THR A 182 -27.58 -4.94 8.89
CA THR A 182 -27.21 -5.66 7.66
C THR A 182 -25.91 -5.14 7.03
N ALA A 183 -25.53 -3.90 7.37
CA ALA A 183 -24.30 -3.29 6.88
C ALA A 183 -23.69 -2.33 7.89
N ILE A 184 -22.38 -2.30 7.94
CA ILE A 184 -21.61 -1.41 8.81
C ILE A 184 -20.97 -0.31 7.97
N TRP A 185 -21.14 0.94 8.39
CA TRP A 185 -20.42 2.08 7.84
C TRP A 185 -19.37 2.52 8.86
N LEU A 186 -18.12 2.19 8.59
CA LEU A 186 -17.01 2.62 9.46
C LEU A 186 -16.59 4.06 9.16
N ASN A 187 -16.34 4.86 10.19
CA ASN A 187 -15.52 6.05 10.04
C ASN A 187 -14.14 5.63 9.47
N PRO A 188 -13.42 6.56 8.79
CA PRO A 188 -12.13 6.25 8.21
C PRO A 188 -11.18 5.56 9.20
N ILE A 189 -10.57 4.46 8.76
CA ILE A 189 -9.67 3.61 9.57
C ILE A 189 -8.19 3.81 9.22
N GLN A 190 -7.89 4.75 8.34
CA GLN A 190 -6.53 5.10 7.95
C GLN A 190 -5.84 5.86 9.07
N GLU A 191 -4.52 5.89 9.02
CA GLU A 191 -3.70 6.65 9.96
C GLU A 191 -4.09 8.13 9.96
N ASN A 192 -4.41 8.64 11.15
CA ASN A 192 -4.74 10.03 11.42
C ASN A 192 -3.82 10.56 12.53
N ASP A 193 -2.61 11.00 12.15
CA ASP A 193 -1.58 11.45 13.07
C ASP A 193 -1.73 12.94 13.40
N MET A 194 -2.62 13.25 14.33
CA MET A 194 -2.90 14.59 14.84
C MET A 194 -2.48 14.69 16.31
N LYS A 195 -2.26 15.91 16.80
CA LYS A 195 -1.93 16.15 18.22
C LYS A 195 -3.14 15.91 19.14
N GLU A 196 -4.33 16.18 18.63
CA GLU A 196 -5.60 16.06 19.35
C GLU A 196 -6.69 15.64 18.37
N GLY A 197 -7.69 14.89 18.82
CA GLY A 197 -8.84 14.51 18.01
C GLY A 197 -8.56 13.47 16.94
N SER A 198 -7.50 12.68 17.04
CA SER A 198 -7.17 11.65 16.05
C SER A 198 -8.19 10.52 15.96
N TYR A 199 -9.08 10.41 16.95
CA TYR A 199 -10.08 9.35 17.11
C TYR A 199 -11.12 9.27 15.96
N HIS A 200 -11.39 10.38 15.28
CA HIS A 200 -12.41 10.39 14.21
C HIS A 200 -11.84 10.17 12.80
N ALA A 201 -10.51 10.08 12.67
CA ALA A 201 -9.78 9.77 11.44
C ALA A 201 -10.19 10.59 10.19
N ILE A 202 -10.65 11.83 10.36
CA ILE A 202 -11.11 12.69 9.26
C ILE A 202 -9.93 13.39 8.54
N ALA A 203 -8.85 13.68 9.28
CA ALA A 203 -7.65 14.29 8.70
C ALA A 203 -6.59 13.24 8.40
N HIS A 204 -6.42 12.91 7.14
CA HIS A 204 -5.41 11.95 6.69
C HIS A 204 -4.06 12.64 6.52
N TYR A 205 -3.15 12.39 7.42
CA TYR A 205 -1.79 12.93 7.36
C TYR A 205 -0.88 12.15 6.38
N ARG A 206 -1.13 10.84 6.22
CA ARG A 206 -0.34 9.96 5.34
C ARG A 206 -1.22 8.90 4.67
N LEU A 207 -1.70 9.18 3.46
CA LEU A 207 -2.41 8.18 2.65
C LEU A 207 -1.53 7.00 2.22
N LEU A 208 -0.20 7.13 2.29
CA LEU A 208 0.76 6.12 1.87
C LEU A 208 1.46 5.41 3.03
N SER A 209 1.09 5.67 4.28
CA SER A 209 1.62 4.96 5.42
C SER A 209 1.05 3.54 5.48
N SER A 210 1.91 2.56 5.65
CA SER A 210 1.53 1.16 5.86
C SER A 210 1.10 0.86 7.30
N ARG A 211 0.98 1.87 8.16
CA ARG A 211 0.58 1.71 9.56
C ARG A 211 -0.90 1.99 9.71
N PRO A 212 -1.77 0.97 9.83
CA PRO A 212 -3.14 1.19 10.26
C PRO A 212 -3.14 1.61 11.73
N GLN A 213 -3.83 2.69 12.07
CA GLN A 213 -4.06 3.08 13.47
C GLN A 213 -4.87 2.03 14.23
N ILE A 214 -5.57 1.20 13.48
CA ILE A 214 -6.46 0.15 13.99
C ILE A 214 -5.92 -1.16 13.42
N ARG A 215 -5.25 -1.93 14.23
CA ARG A 215 -4.84 -3.30 13.94
C ARG A 215 -5.88 -4.28 14.41
#